data_dbb079ca1d0662314409781e44d7726b
#
_entry.id   dbb079ca1d0662314409781e44d7726b
#
_cell.length_a   1.000
_cell.length_b   1.000
_cell.length_c   1.000
_cell.angle_alpha   90.00
_cell.angle_beta   90.00
_cell.angle_gamma   90.00
#
_symmetry.space_group_name_H-M   'P 1'
#
loop_
_entity.id
_entity.type
_entity.pdbx_description
1 polymer ?
#
loop_
_entity_poly.entity_id
_entity_poly.type
_entity_poly.pdbx_seq_one_letter_code
_entity_poly.pdbx_strand_id
1 'polypeptide(L)'
;MDDGARDRSEALKLAGMENKSGVTQIVCTPHFHPEKETVESFVARRERAAQALSAQLHTSLPEMQLHLGAEVRLTPLHTAQLRPLCFQNTNVLLVEMPWMTRPVWDVPTLKQLRSSGMLPLIAHVERYSYIQQNPE
;
A
#
# COMPACT_ATOMS: atom_id res chain seq x y z
N MET A 1 6.01 9.52 8.91
CA MET A 1 5.41 8.81 10.07
C MET A 1 4.69 7.62 9.46
N ASP A 2 4.96 6.41 9.91
CA ASP A 2 4.32 5.22 9.39
C ASP A 2 3.00 5.02 10.16
N ASP A 3 1.89 4.91 9.45
CA ASP A 3 0.54 4.80 10.04
C ASP A 3 0.22 3.36 10.43
N GLY A 4 1.09 2.40 10.08
CA GLY A 4 0.89 0.99 10.29
C GLY A 4 1.40 0.46 11.63
N ALA A 5 1.28 -0.85 11.81
CA ALA A 5 1.79 -1.55 12.96
C ALA A 5 3.32 -1.45 13.05
N ARG A 6 3.85 -1.09 14.21
CA ARG A 6 5.28 -0.93 14.46
C ARG A 6 6.03 -2.26 14.55
N ASP A 7 5.31 -3.31 14.93
CA ASP A 7 5.84 -4.66 15.04
C ASP A 7 4.76 -5.72 14.79
N ARG A 8 5.15 -6.99 14.79
CA ARG A 8 4.24 -8.12 14.57
C ARG A 8 3.16 -8.26 15.63
N SER A 9 3.46 -7.96 16.87
CA SER A 9 2.49 -8.05 17.96
C SER A 9 1.36 -7.05 17.77
N GLU A 10 1.71 -5.83 17.40
CA GLU A 10 0.76 -4.77 17.09
C GLU A 10 -0.06 -5.13 15.83
N ALA A 11 0.57 -5.68 14.80
CA ALA A 11 -0.12 -6.14 13.58
C ALA A 11 -1.17 -7.21 13.90
N LEU A 12 -0.84 -8.19 14.73
CA LEU A 12 -1.79 -9.22 15.17
C LEU A 12 -2.93 -8.65 16.01
N LYS A 13 -2.63 -7.69 16.88
CA LYS A 13 -3.65 -7.02 17.69
C LYS A 13 -4.64 -6.25 16.80
N LEU A 14 -4.13 -5.48 15.83
CA LEU A 14 -4.98 -4.76 14.88
C LEU A 14 -5.83 -5.72 14.04
N ALA A 15 -5.23 -6.78 13.49
CA ALA A 15 -5.97 -7.82 12.77
C ALA A 15 -7.07 -8.46 13.63
N GLY A 16 -6.79 -8.70 14.91
CA GLY A 16 -7.77 -9.22 15.87
C GLY A 16 -8.91 -8.24 16.15
N MET A 17 -8.66 -6.94 16.16
CA MET A 17 -9.70 -5.91 16.30
C MET A 17 -10.60 -5.87 15.05
N GLU A 18 -10.00 -5.89 13.87
CA GLU A 18 -10.73 -5.93 12.60
C GLU A 18 -11.58 -7.22 12.47
N ASN A 19 -11.02 -8.35 12.87
CA ASN A 19 -11.74 -9.64 12.84
C ASN A 19 -12.99 -9.62 13.73
N LYS A 20 -12.92 -9.00 14.92
CA LYS A 20 -14.09 -8.82 15.80
C LYS A 20 -15.18 -7.94 15.16
N SER A 21 -14.83 -7.09 14.23
CA SER A 21 -15.75 -6.26 13.46
C SER A 21 -16.28 -6.98 12.19
N GLY A 22 -15.92 -8.26 12.00
CA GLY A 22 -16.37 -9.07 10.87
C GLY A 22 -15.46 -9.02 9.64
N VAL A 23 -14.30 -8.36 9.73
CA VAL A 23 -13.31 -8.36 8.63
C VAL A 23 -12.60 -9.69 8.57
N THR A 24 -12.62 -10.32 7.39
CA THR A 24 -11.97 -11.62 7.14
C THR A 24 -10.82 -11.55 6.15
N GLN A 25 -10.62 -10.38 5.51
CA GLN A 25 -9.53 -10.17 4.55
C GLN A 25 -8.84 -8.84 4.83
N ILE A 26 -7.52 -8.85 4.92
CA ILE A 26 -6.71 -7.64 5.08
C ILE A 26 -5.63 -7.57 4.00
N VAL A 27 -5.32 -6.37 3.53
CA VAL A 27 -4.20 -6.13 2.61
C VAL A 27 -3.12 -5.36 3.37
N CYS A 28 -1.94 -5.96 3.51
CA CYS A 28 -0.78 -5.26 4.07
C CYS A 28 -0.12 -4.41 2.99
N THR A 29 -0.04 -3.11 3.24
CA THR A 29 0.48 -2.10 2.30
C THR A 29 1.65 -1.32 2.90
N PRO A 30 2.81 -1.97 3.21
CA PRO A 30 3.96 -1.24 3.70
C PRO A 30 4.42 -0.18 2.70
N HIS A 31 4.98 0.92 3.20
CA HIS A 31 5.45 2.02 2.36
C HIS A 31 6.63 1.60 1.48
N PHE A 32 6.51 1.93 0.20
CA PHE A 32 7.58 1.83 -0.79
C PHE A 32 8.02 3.23 -1.22
N HIS A 33 9.30 3.50 -1.02
CA HIS A 33 9.95 4.75 -1.40
C HIS A 33 11.00 4.46 -2.49
N PRO A 34 10.75 4.82 -3.75
CA PRO A 34 11.63 4.48 -4.86
C PRO A 34 13.03 5.09 -4.76
N GLU A 35 13.18 6.14 -3.94
CA GLU A 35 14.49 6.76 -3.65
C GLU A 35 15.31 6.01 -2.60
N LYS A 36 14.73 5.05 -1.88
CA LYS A 36 15.37 4.34 -0.77
C LYS A 36 15.74 2.90 -1.11
N GLU A 37 14.94 2.25 -1.96
CA GLU A 37 15.13 0.83 -2.30
C GLU A 37 14.55 0.50 -3.67
N THR A 38 15.04 -0.61 -4.27
CA THR A 38 14.47 -1.14 -5.51
C THR A 38 13.21 -1.94 -5.26
N VAL A 39 12.38 -2.12 -6.31
CA VAL A 39 11.15 -2.93 -6.25
C VAL A 39 11.46 -4.37 -5.80
N GLU A 40 12.54 -4.96 -6.33
CA GLU A 40 12.95 -6.34 -6.00
C GLU A 40 13.32 -6.47 -4.53
N SER A 41 14.11 -5.52 -4.00
CA SER A 41 14.50 -5.49 -2.58
C SER A 41 13.28 -5.36 -1.66
N PHE A 42 12.38 -4.44 -2.02
CA PHE A 42 11.14 -4.24 -1.29
C PHE A 42 10.27 -5.51 -1.28
N VAL A 43 10.03 -6.11 -2.43
CA VAL A 43 9.22 -7.33 -2.57
C VAL A 43 9.80 -8.45 -1.70
N ALA A 44 11.11 -8.71 -1.79
CA ALA A 44 11.77 -9.73 -0.98
C ALA A 44 11.63 -9.47 0.54
N ARG A 45 11.74 -8.21 0.97
CA ARG A 45 11.56 -7.81 2.38
C ARG A 45 10.10 -7.99 2.83
N ARG A 46 9.15 -7.53 2.01
CA ARG A 46 7.71 -7.65 2.25
C ARG A 46 7.29 -9.10 2.41
N GLU A 47 7.72 -9.97 1.50
CA GLU A 47 7.37 -11.40 1.51
C GLU A 47 7.91 -12.12 2.75
N ARG A 48 9.16 -11.84 3.17
CA ARG A 48 9.70 -12.40 4.41
C ARG A 48 8.89 -11.98 5.64
N ALA A 49 8.50 -10.71 5.72
CA ALA A 49 7.68 -10.20 6.82
C ALA A 49 6.28 -10.83 6.81
N ALA A 50 5.69 -10.97 5.63
CA ALA A 50 4.38 -11.57 5.44
C ALA A 50 4.33 -13.05 5.83
N GLN A 51 5.34 -13.84 5.47
CA GLN A 51 5.44 -15.25 5.87
C GLN A 51 5.43 -15.40 7.40
N ALA A 52 6.20 -14.56 8.09
CA ALA A 52 6.26 -14.58 9.54
C ALA A 52 4.95 -14.13 10.21
N LEU A 53 4.23 -13.17 9.63
CA LEU A 53 2.92 -12.72 10.11
C LEU A 53 1.83 -13.74 9.80
N SER A 54 1.80 -14.31 8.59
CA SER A 54 0.82 -15.29 8.16
C SER A 54 0.81 -16.53 9.02
N ALA A 55 1.99 -17.04 9.42
CA ALA A 55 2.09 -18.19 10.32
C ALA A 55 1.39 -17.94 11.68
N GLN A 56 1.53 -16.73 12.21
CA GLN A 56 0.88 -16.35 13.47
C GLN A 56 -0.62 -16.08 13.29
N LEU A 57 -1.02 -15.44 12.20
CA LEU A 57 -2.43 -15.23 11.87
C LEU A 57 -3.17 -16.55 11.74
N HIS A 58 -2.59 -17.50 11.02
CA HIS A 58 -3.21 -18.83 10.85
C HIS A 58 -3.48 -19.54 12.18
N THR A 59 -2.63 -19.36 13.16
CA THR A 59 -2.81 -19.92 14.51
C THR A 59 -3.84 -19.17 15.34
N SER A 60 -3.83 -17.84 15.28
CA SER A 60 -4.61 -16.97 16.18
C SER A 60 -5.97 -16.55 15.59
N LEU A 61 -6.06 -16.43 14.28
CA LEU A 61 -7.21 -15.93 13.52
C LEU A 61 -7.34 -16.73 12.21
N PRO A 62 -7.74 -18.02 12.26
CA PRO A 62 -7.70 -18.93 11.11
C PRO A 62 -8.60 -18.50 9.94
N GLU A 63 -9.63 -17.69 10.20
CA GLU A 63 -10.53 -17.15 9.18
C GLU A 63 -9.96 -15.91 8.46
N MET A 64 -8.88 -15.31 8.99
CA MET A 64 -8.29 -14.09 8.45
C MET A 64 -7.35 -14.41 7.29
N GLN A 65 -7.64 -13.85 6.13
CA GLN A 65 -6.79 -13.94 4.95
C GLN A 65 -5.89 -12.69 4.84
N LEU A 66 -4.59 -12.92 4.69
CA LEU A 66 -3.59 -11.87 4.49
C LEU A 66 -3.25 -11.77 3.00
N HIS A 67 -3.48 -10.60 2.43
CA HIS A 67 -3.04 -10.23 1.09
C HIS A 67 -1.91 -9.21 1.15
N LEU A 68 -1.12 -9.14 0.10
CA LEU A 68 0.03 -8.24 0.00
C LEU A 68 -0.23 -7.13 -1.01
N GLY A 69 0.25 -5.95 -0.70
CA GLY A 69 0.28 -4.80 -1.56
C GLY A 69 1.50 -3.93 -1.21
N ALA A 70 1.43 -2.68 -1.57
CA ALA A 70 2.34 -1.62 -1.13
C ALA A 70 1.61 -0.29 -1.20
N GLU A 71 1.94 0.62 -0.31
CA GLU A 71 1.63 2.04 -0.49
C GLU A 71 2.84 2.71 -1.14
N VAL A 72 2.69 3.06 -2.41
CA VAL A 72 3.79 3.56 -3.25
C VAL A 72 3.83 5.07 -3.20
N ARG A 73 4.93 5.64 -2.71
CA ARG A 73 5.19 7.07 -2.89
C ARG A 73 5.39 7.36 -4.36
N LEU A 74 4.39 7.97 -4.99
CA LEU A 74 4.37 8.15 -6.44
C LEU A 74 5.39 9.22 -6.86
N THR A 75 6.16 8.87 -7.88
CA THR A 75 7.06 9.77 -8.60
C THR A 75 6.85 9.57 -10.11
N PRO A 76 7.24 10.53 -10.97
CA PRO A 76 7.11 10.37 -12.42
C PRO A 76 8.05 9.32 -13.03
N LEU A 77 8.98 8.82 -12.22
CA LEU A 77 9.99 7.84 -12.65
C LEU A 77 9.54 6.40 -12.34
N HIS A 78 9.99 5.45 -13.17
CA HIS A 78 9.89 4.00 -12.92
C HIS A 78 8.47 3.41 -12.86
N THR A 79 7.46 4.05 -13.41
CA THR A 79 6.06 3.57 -13.35
C THR A 79 5.87 2.16 -13.92
N ALA A 80 6.64 1.76 -14.94
CA ALA A 80 6.55 0.44 -15.54
C ALA A 80 6.97 -0.72 -14.61
N GLN A 81 7.78 -0.43 -13.60
CA GLN A 81 8.31 -1.44 -12.66
C GLN A 81 7.41 -1.68 -11.45
N LEU A 82 6.34 -0.88 -11.29
CA LEU A 82 5.51 -0.91 -10.07
C LEU A 82 4.49 -2.06 -10.03
N ARG A 83 4.32 -2.83 -11.10
CA ARG A 83 3.33 -3.91 -11.16
C ARG A 83 3.44 -4.95 -10.03
N PRO A 84 4.63 -5.38 -9.56
CA PRO A 84 4.76 -6.28 -8.41
C PRO A 84 4.27 -5.69 -7.07
N LEU A 85 3.98 -4.38 -7.03
CA LEU A 85 3.50 -3.66 -5.86
C LEU A 85 1.98 -3.53 -5.81
N CYS A 86 1.27 -3.92 -6.87
CA CYS A 86 -0.20 -3.98 -6.86
C CYS A 86 -0.70 -4.91 -5.75
N PHE A 87 -1.92 -4.71 -5.32
CA PHE A 87 -2.58 -5.66 -4.42
C PHE A 87 -2.57 -7.05 -5.05
N GLN A 88 -2.25 -8.03 -4.24
CA GLN A 88 -2.10 -9.42 -4.67
C GLN A 88 -3.31 -9.88 -5.49
N ASN A 89 -3.05 -10.51 -6.63
CA ASN A 89 -4.06 -11.00 -7.58
C ASN A 89 -4.95 -9.91 -8.21
N THR A 90 -4.52 -8.65 -8.19
CA THR A 90 -5.22 -7.53 -8.82
C THR A 90 -4.28 -6.68 -9.69
N ASN A 91 -4.83 -5.66 -10.32
CA ASN A 91 -4.07 -4.59 -10.98
C ASN A 91 -4.17 -3.26 -10.20
N VAL A 92 -4.70 -3.26 -8.99
CA VAL A 92 -4.85 -2.07 -8.16
C VAL A 92 -3.53 -1.74 -7.49
N LEU A 93 -3.05 -0.51 -7.69
CA LEU A 93 -1.85 0.04 -7.07
C LEU A 93 -2.23 1.18 -6.14
N LEU A 94 -1.98 1.02 -4.83
CA LEU A 94 -2.15 2.10 -3.87
C LEU A 94 -0.99 3.08 -4.01
N VAL A 95 -1.31 4.36 -4.22
CA VAL A 95 -0.31 5.41 -4.45
C VAL A 95 -0.50 6.57 -3.48
N GLU A 96 0.59 7.04 -2.90
CA GLU A 96 0.65 8.25 -2.10
C GLU A 96 1.22 9.39 -2.95
N MET A 97 0.54 10.54 -2.91
CA MET A 97 0.96 11.77 -3.58
C MET A 97 1.71 12.69 -2.61
N PRO A 98 2.46 13.71 -3.10
CA PRO A 98 3.03 14.75 -2.23
C PRO A 98 1.93 15.49 -1.45
N TRP A 99 2.13 15.69 -0.15
CA TRP A 99 1.09 16.15 0.78
C TRP A 99 0.77 17.64 0.67
N MET A 100 1.80 18.47 0.47
CA MET A 100 1.67 19.93 0.63
C MET A 100 1.30 20.64 -0.66
N THR A 101 1.77 20.15 -1.78
CA THR A 101 1.62 20.81 -3.09
C THR A 101 1.26 19.79 -4.14
N ARG A 102 0.24 20.10 -4.92
CA ARG A 102 -0.14 19.27 -6.07
C ARG A 102 0.96 19.30 -7.13
N PRO A 103 1.57 18.17 -7.46
CA PRO A 103 2.64 18.15 -8.45
C PRO A 103 2.08 18.25 -9.87
N VAL A 104 2.77 18.96 -10.75
CA VAL A 104 2.36 19.11 -12.16
C VAL A 104 2.38 17.81 -12.96
N TRP A 105 3.06 16.80 -12.46
CA TRP A 105 3.19 15.47 -13.09
C TRP A 105 2.12 14.46 -12.62
N ASP A 106 1.21 14.84 -11.72
CA ASP A 106 0.20 13.92 -11.15
C ASP A 106 -0.64 13.23 -12.24
N VAL A 107 -1.39 14.02 -13.02
CA VAL A 107 -2.28 13.48 -14.06
C VAL A 107 -1.53 12.72 -15.15
N PRO A 108 -0.41 13.22 -15.73
CA PRO A 108 0.41 12.45 -16.66
C PRO A 108 0.85 11.09 -16.10
N THR A 109 1.34 11.05 -14.85
CA THR A 109 1.83 9.82 -14.23
C THR A 109 0.69 8.84 -13.96
N LEU A 110 -0.46 9.30 -13.46
CA LEU A 110 -1.64 8.45 -13.25
C LEU A 110 -2.17 7.87 -14.58
N LYS A 111 -2.16 8.66 -15.65
CA LYS A 111 -2.52 8.18 -17.01
C LYS A 111 -1.52 7.12 -17.50
N GLN A 112 -0.23 7.29 -17.25
CA GLN A 112 0.80 6.32 -17.61
C GLN A 112 0.60 4.99 -16.87
N LEU A 113 0.30 5.01 -15.57
CA LEU A 113 -0.03 3.79 -14.81
C LEU A 113 -1.23 3.07 -15.43
N ARG A 114 -2.30 3.80 -15.75
CA ARG A 114 -3.48 3.22 -16.41
C ARG A 114 -3.16 2.61 -17.77
N SER A 115 -2.37 3.29 -18.59
CA SER A 115 -1.91 2.77 -19.89
C SER A 115 -1.07 1.51 -19.77
N SER A 116 -0.37 1.33 -18.64
CA SER A 116 0.38 0.12 -18.30
C SER A 116 -0.49 -0.99 -17.67
N GLY A 117 -1.83 -0.82 -17.66
CA GLY A 117 -2.79 -1.79 -17.15
C GLY A 117 -2.91 -1.81 -15.62
N MET A 118 -2.37 -0.82 -14.91
CA MET A 118 -2.54 -0.67 -13.46
C MET A 118 -3.67 0.33 -13.16
N LEU A 119 -4.42 0.07 -12.10
CA LEU A 119 -5.48 0.95 -11.60
C LEU A 119 -4.97 1.69 -10.35
N PRO A 120 -4.55 2.96 -10.45
CA PRO A 120 -4.09 3.70 -9.29
C PRO A 120 -5.26 4.00 -8.33
N LEU A 121 -5.07 3.66 -7.07
CA LEU A 121 -5.92 4.02 -5.93
C LEU A 121 -5.16 5.04 -5.09
N ILE A 122 -5.70 6.24 -4.92
CA ILE A 122 -5.02 7.30 -4.18
C ILE A 122 -5.27 7.12 -2.68
N ALA A 123 -4.18 6.97 -1.91
CA ALA A 123 -4.24 6.83 -0.47
C ALA A 123 -4.68 8.12 0.21
N HIS A 124 -5.42 8.01 1.32
CA HIS A 124 -5.79 9.08 2.26
C HIS A 124 -5.94 10.48 1.63
N VAL A 125 -6.73 10.57 0.56
CA VAL A 125 -6.95 11.77 -0.25
C VAL A 125 -7.35 12.99 0.59
N GLU A 126 -8.03 12.76 1.70
CA GLU A 126 -8.46 13.78 2.67
C GLU A 126 -7.29 14.47 3.40
N ARG A 127 -6.08 13.92 3.35
CA ARG A 127 -4.89 14.49 4.02
C ARG A 127 -4.11 15.48 3.18
N TYR A 128 -4.37 15.57 1.86
CA TYR A 128 -3.64 16.48 0.98
C TYR A 128 -4.09 17.92 1.15
N SER A 129 -3.17 18.82 1.51
CA SER A 129 -3.48 20.23 1.78
C SER A 129 -4.19 20.92 0.62
N TYR A 130 -3.81 20.60 -0.62
CA TYR A 130 -4.42 21.17 -1.83
C TYR A 130 -5.82 20.64 -2.12
N ILE A 131 -6.19 19.44 -1.61
CA ILE A 131 -7.55 18.91 -1.66
C ILE A 131 -8.41 19.54 -0.56
N GLN A 132 -7.86 19.66 0.66
CA GLN A 132 -8.57 20.31 1.78
C GLN A 132 -8.92 21.77 1.47
N GLN A 133 -8.07 22.48 0.73
CA GLN A 133 -8.29 23.88 0.35
C GLN A 133 -9.27 24.03 -0.82
N ASN A 134 -9.39 23.04 -1.69
CA ASN A 134 -10.28 23.03 -2.86
C ASN A 134 -10.89 21.64 -3.04
N PRO A 135 -11.93 21.30 -2.25
CA PRO A 135 -12.51 19.95 -2.23
C PRO A 135 -13.38 19.62 -3.45
N GLU A 136 -13.65 20.60 -4.36
CA GLU A 136 -14.43 20.45 -5.59
C GLU A 136 -13.62 19.94 -6.78
#